data_f9892ba8c9a84cdc5556cb15f0b17a5d
#
_entry.id   f9892ba8c9a84cdc5556cb15f0b17a5d
#
_cell.length_a   1.000
_cell.length_b   1.000
_cell.length_c   1.000
_cell.angle_alpha   90.00
_cell.angle_beta   90.00
_cell.angle_gamma   90.00
#
_symmetry.space_group_name_H-M   'P 1'
#
loop_
_entity.id
_entity.type
_entity.pdbx_description
1 polymer ?
#
loop_
_entity_poly.entity_id
_entity_poly.type
_entity_poly.pdbx_seq_one_letter_code
_entity_poly.pdbx_strand_id
1 'polypeptide(L)'
;TVDDLYNGISTYKNVSVKAYRVNGKIRWQQSPEVILDSNEATIYAYYPYQEDINFNARQIPVKLAPNALETDDYMYGTHAIGQKAVNSTSPLVLLSMNHALSLISFQLNLSKGKTGAFIISSVQVGNKPGGTTLVSEGTLDITTGDIIGSTARSTSASTVLSLTNPVTLINEKYCDPM
;
A
#
# COMPACT_ATOMS: atom_id res chain seq x y z
N THR A 1 -15.66 -16.51 -6.44
CA THR A 1 -16.52 -17.06 -7.47
C THR A 1 -15.67 -17.57 -8.63
N VAL A 2 -16.15 -18.55 -9.34
CA VAL A 2 -15.47 -19.21 -10.47
C VAL A 2 -15.14 -18.22 -11.61
N ASP A 3 -15.82 -17.11 -11.64
CA ASP A 3 -15.75 -16.05 -12.66
C ASP A 3 -14.44 -15.25 -12.66
N ASP A 4 -13.58 -15.46 -11.66
CA ASP A 4 -12.31 -14.72 -11.53
C ASP A 4 -11.12 -15.42 -12.19
N LEU A 5 -11.34 -16.54 -12.84
CA LEU A 5 -10.28 -17.31 -13.48
C LEU A 5 -10.21 -17.00 -14.97
N TYR A 6 -9.03 -16.59 -15.44
CA TYR A 6 -8.80 -16.45 -16.86
C TYR A 6 -9.01 -17.81 -17.54
N ASN A 7 -9.99 -17.87 -18.43
CA ASN A 7 -10.36 -19.08 -19.17
C ASN A 7 -10.57 -20.34 -18.29
N GLY A 8 -11.06 -20.15 -17.05
CA GLY A 8 -11.26 -21.23 -16.07
C GLY A 8 -9.97 -21.80 -15.45
N ILE A 9 -8.81 -21.20 -15.71
CA ILE A 9 -7.52 -21.68 -15.24
C ILE A 9 -7.10 -20.94 -13.98
N SER A 10 -6.85 -21.65 -12.87
CA SER A 10 -6.39 -21.09 -11.60
C SER A 10 -4.90 -20.69 -11.59
N THR A 11 -4.15 -21.02 -12.63
CA THR A 11 -2.70 -20.86 -12.73
C THR A 11 -2.24 -19.41 -12.67
N TYR A 12 -3.10 -18.47 -13.04
CA TYR A 12 -2.79 -17.03 -13.09
C TYR A 12 -3.27 -16.26 -11.87
N LYS A 13 -3.45 -16.93 -10.76
CA LYS A 13 -3.64 -16.29 -9.47
C LYS A 13 -2.28 -16.04 -8.82
N ASN A 14 -2.12 -14.87 -8.24
CA ASN A 14 -0.94 -14.50 -7.47
C ASN A 14 0.40 -14.70 -8.21
N VAL A 15 0.46 -14.29 -9.46
CA VAL A 15 1.70 -14.37 -10.27
C VAL A 15 2.71 -13.35 -9.75
N SER A 16 3.89 -13.83 -9.36
CA SER A 16 4.98 -12.96 -8.94
C SER A 16 5.58 -12.21 -10.12
N VAL A 17 5.80 -10.91 -9.97
CA VAL A 17 6.44 -10.07 -11.00
C VAL A 17 7.60 -9.32 -10.38
N LYS A 18 8.82 -9.59 -10.86
CA LYS A 18 10.06 -8.98 -10.35
C LYS A 18 10.71 -8.09 -11.40
N ALA A 19 11.16 -6.92 -10.99
CA ALA A 19 11.95 -6.02 -11.83
C ALA A 19 13.43 -6.37 -11.75
N TYR A 20 14.12 -6.36 -12.89
CA TYR A 20 15.57 -6.52 -12.96
C TYR A 20 16.15 -5.62 -14.04
N ARG A 21 17.45 -5.36 -13.99
CA ARG A 21 18.13 -4.49 -14.96
C ARG A 21 18.94 -5.33 -15.96
N VAL A 22 18.71 -5.05 -17.24
CA VAL A 22 19.53 -5.58 -18.34
C VAL A 22 19.99 -4.41 -19.20
N ASN A 23 21.29 -4.24 -19.35
CA ASN A 23 21.88 -3.15 -20.14
C ASN A 23 21.29 -1.76 -19.78
N GLY A 24 21.14 -1.48 -18.47
CA GLY A 24 20.61 -0.23 -17.95
C GLY A 24 19.07 -0.06 -18.06
N LYS A 25 18.36 -0.95 -18.74
CA LYS A 25 16.90 -0.92 -18.88
C LYS A 25 16.23 -1.85 -17.87
N ILE A 26 15.09 -1.41 -17.32
CA ILE A 26 14.25 -2.23 -16.46
C ILE A 26 13.49 -3.23 -17.32
N ARG A 27 13.50 -4.49 -16.88
CA ARG A 27 12.71 -5.59 -17.41
C ARG A 27 11.91 -6.20 -16.30
N TRP A 28 10.76 -6.75 -16.64
CA TRP A 28 9.87 -7.44 -15.71
C TRP A 28 9.86 -8.92 -16.02
N GLN A 29 9.98 -9.75 -15.00
CA GLN A 29 9.91 -11.20 -15.10
C GLN A 29 8.72 -11.70 -14.29
N GLN A 30 7.88 -12.49 -14.92
CA GLN A 30 6.72 -13.14 -14.30
C GLN A 30 7.10 -14.56 -13.85
N SER A 31 6.51 -15.02 -12.76
CA SER A 31 6.66 -16.39 -12.29
C SER A 31 5.34 -16.86 -11.61
N PRO A 32 4.63 -17.85 -12.18
CA PRO A 32 4.84 -18.45 -13.51
C PRO A 32 4.65 -17.46 -14.65
N GLU A 33 5.16 -17.80 -15.83
CA GLU A 33 4.91 -17.02 -17.04
C GLU A 33 3.42 -17.08 -17.43
N VAL A 34 2.83 -15.92 -17.74
CA VAL A 34 1.43 -15.81 -18.14
C VAL A 34 1.33 -15.88 -19.65
N ILE A 35 0.65 -16.91 -20.13
CA ILE A 35 0.38 -17.12 -21.57
C ILE A 35 -1.08 -16.75 -21.84
N LEU A 36 -1.29 -15.78 -22.72
CA LEU A 36 -2.62 -15.35 -23.15
C LEU A 36 -3.04 -16.08 -24.42
N ASP A 37 -4.30 -16.43 -24.52
CA ASP A 37 -4.95 -16.91 -25.74
C ASP A 37 -5.73 -15.78 -26.44
N SER A 38 -6.70 -16.12 -27.30
CA SER A 38 -7.55 -15.13 -28.00
C SER A 38 -8.59 -14.47 -27.11
N ASN A 39 -8.86 -15.00 -25.91
CA ASN A 39 -9.82 -14.41 -24.99
C ASN A 39 -9.26 -13.14 -24.33
N GLU A 40 -10.14 -12.20 -24.10
CA GLU A 40 -9.77 -10.95 -23.41
C GLU A 40 -9.56 -11.20 -21.91
N ALA A 41 -8.49 -10.63 -21.36
CA ALA A 41 -8.16 -10.68 -19.95
C ALA A 41 -8.02 -9.27 -19.35
N THR A 42 -8.49 -9.11 -18.13
CA THR A 42 -8.20 -7.96 -17.28
C THR A 42 -7.17 -8.35 -16.22
N ILE A 43 -6.13 -7.54 -16.09
CA ILE A 43 -5.05 -7.76 -15.13
C ILE A 43 -5.28 -6.87 -13.93
N TYR A 44 -5.28 -7.46 -12.74
CA TYR A 44 -5.21 -6.76 -11.46
C TYR A 44 -3.84 -6.98 -10.86
N ALA A 45 -3.31 -5.95 -10.23
CA ALA A 45 -1.99 -5.97 -9.62
C ALA A 45 -2.03 -5.44 -8.19
N TYR A 46 -1.11 -5.91 -7.37
CA TYR A 46 -0.92 -5.41 -6.01
C TYR A 46 0.55 -5.43 -5.61
N TYR A 47 0.89 -4.69 -4.59
CA TYR A 47 2.21 -4.62 -3.96
C TYR A 47 2.05 -4.42 -2.43
N PRO A 48 2.90 -4.98 -1.59
CA PRO A 48 4.01 -5.91 -1.89
C PRO A 48 3.49 -7.31 -2.24
N TYR A 49 4.27 -8.06 -3.04
CA TYR A 49 3.96 -9.45 -3.34
C TYR A 49 4.01 -10.32 -2.07
N GLN A 50 3.00 -11.14 -1.87
CA GLN A 50 2.88 -12.06 -0.75
C GLN A 50 2.78 -13.50 -1.28
N GLU A 51 3.77 -14.34 -0.95
CA GLU A 51 3.92 -15.67 -1.54
C GLU A 51 2.87 -16.67 -1.03
N ASP A 52 2.69 -16.71 0.28
CA ASP A 52 1.90 -17.75 0.97
C ASP A 52 0.46 -17.31 1.31
N ILE A 53 -0.14 -16.44 0.52
CA ILE A 53 -1.53 -16.06 0.76
C ILE A 53 -2.50 -17.03 0.08
N ASN A 54 -3.55 -17.39 0.80
CA ASN A 54 -4.72 -18.02 0.20
C ASN A 54 -5.49 -16.94 -0.59
N PHE A 55 -5.10 -16.78 -1.85
CA PHE A 55 -5.66 -15.76 -2.73
C PHE A 55 -7.10 -16.10 -3.07
N ASN A 56 -7.99 -15.71 -2.19
CA ASN A 56 -9.43 -15.87 -2.36
C ASN A 56 -10.06 -14.53 -2.70
N ALA A 57 -10.84 -14.52 -3.78
CA ALA A 57 -11.68 -13.39 -4.16
C ALA A 57 -10.96 -12.03 -4.28
N ARG A 58 -9.74 -12.01 -4.80
CA ARG A 58 -8.97 -10.77 -5.06
C ARG A 58 -8.66 -9.94 -3.80
N GLN A 59 -8.63 -10.59 -2.65
CA GLN A 59 -8.34 -9.96 -1.36
C GLN A 59 -6.97 -10.36 -0.85
N ILE A 60 -6.19 -9.38 -0.41
CA ILE A 60 -4.87 -9.60 0.21
C ILE A 60 -4.85 -9.11 1.65
N PRO A 61 -4.14 -9.79 2.57
CA PRO A 61 -3.99 -9.30 3.93
C PRO A 61 -3.15 -8.02 3.96
N VAL A 62 -3.58 -7.09 4.81
CA VAL A 62 -2.90 -5.82 5.07
C VAL A 62 -2.67 -5.69 6.57
N LYS A 63 -1.47 -5.29 6.95
CA LYS A 63 -1.10 -5.06 8.33
C LYS A 63 -0.25 -3.81 8.48
N LEU A 64 -0.66 -2.93 9.40
CA LEU A 64 0.12 -1.77 9.79
C LEU A 64 1.14 -2.16 10.86
N ALA A 65 2.40 -1.86 10.65
CA ALA A 65 3.42 -2.02 11.67
C ALA A 65 3.19 -1.05 12.85
N PRO A 66 3.63 -1.40 14.06
CA PRO A 66 3.60 -0.47 15.20
C PRO A 66 4.40 0.81 14.94
N ASN A 67 5.52 0.69 14.24
CA ASN A 67 6.30 1.82 13.74
C ASN A 67 5.86 2.16 12.31
N ALA A 68 5.46 3.40 12.09
CA ALA A 68 4.97 3.85 10.79
C ALA A 68 5.98 3.65 9.64
N LEU A 69 7.29 3.79 9.94
CA LEU A 69 8.36 3.63 8.95
C LEU A 69 8.59 2.16 8.53
N GLU A 70 8.04 1.21 9.27
CA GLU A 70 8.13 -0.23 8.99
C GLU A 70 6.90 -0.77 8.28
N THR A 71 5.89 0.07 8.05
CA THR A 71 4.68 -0.32 7.34
C THR A 71 4.96 -0.34 5.84
N ASP A 72 4.63 -1.46 5.20
CA ASP A 72 4.70 -1.57 3.75
C ASP A 72 3.75 -0.58 3.06
N ASP A 73 4.18 -0.05 1.94
CA ASP A 73 3.33 0.78 1.08
C ASP A 73 2.46 -0.13 0.21
N TYR A 74 1.30 -0.48 0.71
CA TYR A 74 0.35 -1.32 -0.03
C TYR A 74 -0.22 -0.55 -1.22
N MET A 75 -0.12 -1.18 -2.40
CA MET A 75 -0.65 -0.62 -3.64
C MET A 75 -1.53 -1.64 -4.34
N TYR A 76 -2.50 -1.14 -5.09
CA TYR A 76 -3.39 -1.93 -5.92
C TYR A 76 -3.66 -1.23 -7.25
N GLY A 77 -4.08 -1.96 -8.25
CA GLY A 77 -4.42 -1.34 -9.53
C GLY A 77 -4.78 -2.33 -10.62
N THR A 78 -5.14 -1.76 -11.74
CA THR A 78 -5.52 -2.48 -12.95
C THR A 78 -5.03 -1.72 -14.18
N HIS A 79 -5.60 -1.98 -15.33
CA HIS A 79 -5.24 -1.32 -16.57
C HIS A 79 -5.28 0.21 -16.45
N ALA A 80 -4.32 0.87 -17.06
CA ALA A 80 -4.32 2.32 -17.17
C ALA A 80 -5.55 2.82 -17.94
N ILE A 81 -5.97 4.06 -17.71
CA ILE A 81 -7.11 4.67 -18.39
C ILE A 81 -6.94 4.59 -19.91
N GLY A 82 -7.95 4.06 -20.60
CA GLY A 82 -7.94 3.85 -22.04
C GLY A 82 -7.25 2.56 -22.51
N GLN A 83 -6.59 1.83 -21.63
CA GLN A 83 -6.06 0.49 -21.92
C GLN A 83 -7.21 -0.50 -22.00
N LYS A 84 -7.35 -1.14 -23.15
CA LYS A 84 -8.32 -2.23 -23.33
C LYS A 84 -7.83 -3.52 -22.66
N ALA A 85 -8.73 -4.50 -22.54
CA ALA A 85 -8.38 -5.86 -22.15
C ALA A 85 -7.28 -6.41 -23.08
N VAL A 86 -6.44 -7.28 -22.54
CA VAL A 86 -5.30 -7.87 -23.25
C VAL A 86 -5.60 -9.30 -23.70
N ASN A 87 -4.97 -9.72 -24.79
CA ASN A 87 -5.04 -11.08 -25.31
C ASN A 87 -3.75 -11.42 -26.09
N SER A 88 -3.69 -12.58 -26.71
CA SER A 88 -2.50 -13.04 -27.45
C SER A 88 -2.10 -12.10 -28.61
N THR A 89 -3.02 -11.36 -29.19
CA THR A 89 -2.73 -10.40 -30.28
C THR A 89 -2.33 -9.01 -29.77
N SER A 90 -2.70 -8.68 -28.53
CA SER A 90 -2.37 -7.41 -27.85
C SER A 90 -1.96 -7.68 -26.39
N PRO A 91 -0.79 -8.28 -26.15
CA PRO A 91 -0.38 -8.74 -24.83
C PRO A 91 0.25 -7.67 -23.93
N LEU A 92 0.48 -6.47 -24.46
CA LEU A 92 1.09 -5.39 -23.66
C LEU A 92 0.06 -4.78 -22.71
N VAL A 93 0.34 -4.83 -21.42
CA VAL A 93 -0.47 -4.18 -20.39
C VAL A 93 0.29 -2.99 -19.78
N LEU A 94 -0.41 -1.86 -19.67
CA LEU A 94 -0.02 -0.72 -18.87
C LEU A 94 -0.88 -0.72 -17.60
N LEU A 95 -0.24 -0.78 -16.44
CA LEU A 95 -0.92 -0.78 -15.15
C LEU A 95 -0.87 0.61 -14.52
N SER A 96 -1.99 1.03 -13.92
CA SER A 96 -2.05 2.20 -13.05
C SER A 96 -2.23 1.73 -11.61
N MET A 97 -1.26 2.07 -10.76
CA MET A 97 -1.24 1.66 -9.36
C MET A 97 -1.61 2.83 -8.45
N ASN A 98 -2.42 2.55 -7.44
CA ASN A 98 -2.84 3.50 -6.41
C ASN A 98 -2.32 3.05 -5.05
N HIS A 99 -1.99 3.98 -4.17
CA HIS A 99 -1.70 3.67 -2.77
C HIS A 99 -3.00 3.28 -2.06
N ALA A 100 -2.96 2.18 -1.31
CA ALA A 100 -4.10 1.72 -0.52
C ALA A 100 -4.14 2.38 0.88
N LEU A 101 -3.00 2.90 1.35
CA LEU A 101 -2.87 3.59 2.62
C LEU A 101 -2.68 5.09 2.41
N SER A 102 -3.04 5.86 3.43
CA SER A 102 -2.79 7.31 3.46
C SER A 102 -1.51 7.61 4.22
N LEU A 103 -0.64 8.40 3.61
CA LEU A 103 0.51 8.96 4.29
C LEU A 103 0.09 10.23 5.03
N ILE A 104 0.39 10.30 6.33
CA ILE A 104 0.20 11.50 7.16
C ILE A 104 1.58 12.04 7.49
N SER A 105 1.82 13.31 7.22
CA SER A 105 3.01 14.02 7.66
C SER A 105 2.65 15.14 8.64
N PHE A 106 3.57 15.48 9.51
CA PHE A 106 3.38 16.51 10.54
C PHE A 106 4.38 17.64 10.34
N GLN A 107 3.89 18.86 10.47
CA GLN A 107 4.72 20.04 10.49
C GLN A 107 4.36 20.88 11.71
N LEU A 108 5.31 21.04 12.62
CA LEU A 108 5.10 21.65 13.93
C LEU A 108 5.92 22.91 14.09
N ASN A 109 5.41 23.87 14.84
CA ASN A 109 6.16 25.04 15.27
C ASN A 109 5.91 25.35 16.74
N LEU A 110 6.75 26.16 17.32
CA LEU A 110 6.55 26.68 18.67
C LEU A 110 5.53 27.81 18.64
N SER A 111 4.54 27.74 19.53
CA SER A 111 3.54 28.81 19.67
C SER A 111 4.19 30.14 20.05
N LYS A 112 3.66 31.24 19.51
CA LYS A 112 4.12 32.60 19.80
C LYS A 112 4.19 32.88 21.30
N GLY A 113 5.26 33.52 21.74
CA GLY A 113 5.48 33.89 23.13
C GLY A 113 6.01 32.77 24.03
N LYS A 114 6.30 31.61 23.50
CA LYS A 114 7.00 30.55 24.23
C LYS A 114 8.50 30.69 24.06
N THR A 115 9.23 30.54 25.17
CA THR A 115 10.70 30.59 25.20
C THR A 115 11.24 29.26 25.73
N GLY A 116 12.41 28.86 25.25
CA GLY A 116 13.08 27.64 25.64
C GLY A 116 13.31 26.67 24.44
N ALA A 117 14.04 25.61 24.68
CA ALA A 117 14.26 24.54 23.71
C ALA A 117 13.17 23.49 23.91
N PHE A 118 12.42 23.20 22.84
CA PHE A 118 11.40 22.16 22.80
C PHE A 118 11.85 21.13 21.77
N ILE A 119 11.92 19.88 22.19
CA ILE A 119 12.42 18.78 21.37
C ILE A 119 11.29 17.77 21.19
N ILE A 120 10.97 17.46 19.96
CA ILE A 120 10.03 16.40 19.60
C ILE A 120 10.83 15.13 19.28
N SER A 121 10.59 14.08 20.04
CA SER A 121 11.23 12.77 19.86
C SER A 121 10.33 11.74 19.17
N SER A 122 9.00 11.92 19.26
CA SER A 122 8.04 11.04 18.60
C SER A 122 6.71 11.73 18.35
N VAL A 123 5.99 11.26 17.36
CA VAL A 123 4.60 11.61 17.08
C VAL A 123 3.76 10.34 17.09
N GLN A 124 2.59 10.37 17.72
CA GLN A 124 1.74 9.22 17.91
C GLN A 124 0.35 9.45 17.32
N VAL A 125 -0.14 8.50 16.54
CA VAL A 125 -1.49 8.48 15.99
C VAL A 125 -2.24 7.27 16.55
N GLY A 126 -3.38 7.51 17.18
CA GLY A 126 -4.18 6.47 17.81
C GLY A 126 -5.67 6.76 17.75
N ASN A 127 -6.47 5.83 18.26
CA ASN A 127 -7.91 5.99 18.34
C ASN A 127 -8.29 7.07 19.36
N LYS A 128 -9.19 7.97 18.95
CA LYS A 128 -9.82 8.91 19.86
C LYS A 128 -10.99 8.21 20.57
N PRO A 129 -11.13 8.35 21.91
CA PRO A 129 -12.31 7.86 22.61
C PRO A 129 -13.61 8.40 22.01
N GLY A 130 -14.56 7.53 21.67
CA GLY A 130 -15.83 7.87 21.03
C GLY A 130 -15.73 8.29 19.57
N GLY A 131 -14.55 8.21 18.94
CA GLY A 131 -14.36 8.45 17.51
C GLY A 131 -14.47 7.17 16.68
N THR A 132 -14.29 7.30 15.36
CA THR A 132 -14.19 6.14 14.45
C THR A 132 -12.95 5.32 14.80
N THR A 133 -13.14 4.02 14.92
CA THR A 133 -12.04 3.11 15.26
C THR A 133 -11.11 2.93 14.06
N LEU A 134 -9.84 3.25 14.24
CA LEU A 134 -8.79 2.91 13.29
C LEU A 134 -8.47 1.42 13.42
N VAL A 135 -8.30 0.76 12.31
CA VAL A 135 -7.92 -0.65 12.26
C VAL A 135 -6.45 -0.79 11.90
N SER A 136 -5.81 -1.83 12.46
CA SER A 136 -4.39 -2.11 12.23
C SER A 136 -4.15 -3.30 11.30
N GLU A 137 -5.15 -4.12 11.09
CA GLU A 137 -5.09 -5.29 10.23
C GLU A 137 -6.41 -5.43 9.46
N GLY A 138 -6.34 -5.96 8.26
CA GLY A 138 -7.52 -6.15 7.42
C GLY A 138 -7.20 -6.88 6.13
N THR A 139 -8.14 -6.82 5.20
CA THR A 139 -7.98 -7.30 3.83
C THR A 139 -8.21 -6.17 2.86
N LEU A 140 -7.33 -6.02 1.89
CA LEU A 140 -7.44 -5.08 0.77
C LEU A 140 -8.05 -5.80 -0.42
N ASP A 141 -9.17 -5.28 -0.93
CA ASP A 141 -9.68 -5.69 -2.23
C ASP A 141 -8.88 -4.99 -3.34
N ILE A 142 -8.14 -5.76 -4.12
CA ILE A 142 -7.25 -5.23 -5.16
C ILE A 142 -7.99 -4.66 -6.37
N THR A 143 -9.30 -4.83 -6.46
CA THR A 143 -10.11 -4.30 -7.56
C THR A 143 -10.70 -2.93 -7.26
N THR A 144 -11.05 -2.69 -6.01
CA THR A 144 -11.67 -1.44 -5.56
C THR A 144 -10.74 -0.57 -4.72
N GLY A 145 -9.78 -1.17 -4.04
CA GLY A 145 -8.92 -0.51 -3.06
C GLY A 145 -9.55 -0.42 -1.67
N ASP A 146 -10.71 -1.02 -1.47
CA ASP A 146 -11.36 -1.00 -0.16
C ASP A 146 -10.62 -1.90 0.82
N ILE A 147 -10.43 -1.41 2.05
CA ILE A 147 -9.84 -2.17 3.14
C ILE A 147 -10.93 -2.50 4.15
N ILE A 148 -11.17 -3.80 4.33
CA ILE A 148 -12.06 -4.33 5.38
C ILE A 148 -11.19 -4.64 6.60
N GLY A 149 -11.34 -3.86 7.65
CA GLY A 149 -10.57 -4.04 8.88
C GLY A 149 -11.01 -5.26 9.67
N SER A 150 -10.05 -6.06 10.13
CA SER A 150 -10.30 -7.25 10.96
C SER A 150 -9.97 -7.04 12.43
N THR A 151 -8.98 -6.19 12.73
CA THR A 151 -8.51 -5.93 14.08
C THR A 151 -8.48 -4.43 14.35
N ALA A 152 -9.31 -4.00 15.29
CA ALA A 152 -9.33 -2.63 15.76
C ALA A 152 -8.04 -2.31 16.52
N ARG A 153 -7.42 -1.19 16.22
CA ARG A 153 -6.35 -0.64 17.05
C ARG A 153 -6.96 -0.16 18.36
N SER A 154 -6.48 -0.69 19.49
CA SER A 154 -7.00 -0.30 20.80
C SER A 154 -6.74 1.19 21.06
N THR A 155 -7.48 1.78 22.01
CA THR A 155 -7.28 3.18 22.41
C THR A 155 -5.88 3.48 22.94
N SER A 156 -5.18 2.44 23.42
CA SER A 156 -3.78 2.49 23.85
C SER A 156 -2.79 2.07 22.78
N ALA A 157 -3.24 1.40 21.71
CA ALA A 157 -2.41 1.03 20.59
C ALA A 157 -2.43 2.14 19.55
N SER A 158 -1.26 2.53 19.11
CA SER A 158 -1.07 3.63 18.18
C SER A 158 0.09 3.34 17.24
N THR A 159 0.05 3.95 16.08
CA THR A 159 1.24 4.03 15.24
C THR A 159 2.12 5.14 15.78
N VAL A 160 3.38 4.83 16.04
CA VAL A 160 4.37 5.77 16.56
C VAL A 160 5.39 6.04 15.47
N LEU A 161 5.57 7.30 15.14
CA LEU A 161 6.73 7.77 14.39
C LEU A 161 7.81 8.16 15.42
N SER A 162 8.78 7.28 15.63
CA SER A 162 9.95 7.57 16.45
C SER A 162 11.01 8.24 15.58
N LEU A 163 11.42 9.43 15.96
CA LEU A 163 12.40 10.20 15.20
C LEU A 163 13.81 9.76 15.58
N THR A 164 14.58 9.28 14.62
CA THR A 164 16.01 8.93 14.81
C THR A 164 16.81 10.15 15.27
N ASN A 165 16.46 11.32 14.73
CA ASN A 165 17.02 12.61 15.13
C ASN A 165 15.87 13.47 15.66
N PRO A 166 15.79 13.73 16.97
CA PRO A 166 14.79 14.61 17.56
C PRO A 166 14.81 15.99 16.92
N VAL A 167 13.63 16.53 16.65
CA VAL A 167 13.46 17.83 16.01
C VAL A 167 13.33 18.91 17.07
N THR A 168 14.20 19.93 17.02
CA THR A 168 14.10 21.11 17.87
C THR A 168 13.14 22.13 17.24
N LEU A 169 12.09 22.49 17.97
CA LEU A 169 11.17 23.54 17.56
C LEU A 169 11.78 24.91 17.79
N ILE A 170 11.74 25.75 16.79
CA ILE A 170 12.21 27.14 16.82
C ILE A 170 11.00 28.06 16.72
N ASN A 171 11.04 29.16 17.49
CA ASN A 171 9.95 30.12 17.50
C ASN A 171 9.69 30.70 16.10
N GLU A 172 8.41 30.79 15.73
CA GLU A 172 7.91 31.35 14.48
C GLU A 172 8.41 30.64 13.19
N LYS A 173 9.05 29.47 13.32
CA LYS A 173 9.48 28.65 12.20
C LYS A 173 8.91 27.24 12.32
N TYR A 174 8.32 26.75 11.24
CA TYR A 174 7.93 25.34 11.17
C TYR A 174 9.17 24.45 11.02
N CYS A 175 9.12 23.28 11.65
CA CYS A 175 10.08 22.24 11.31
C CYS A 175 9.82 21.69 9.90
N ASP A 176 10.77 20.99 9.33
CA ASP A 176 10.54 20.22 8.12
C ASP A 176 9.48 19.14 8.37
N PRO A 177 8.67 18.77 7.37
CA PRO A 177 7.67 17.72 7.51
C PRO A 177 8.29 16.41 7.99
N MET A 178 7.61 15.76 8.95
CA MET A 178 7.99 14.49 9.56
C MET A 178 7.05 13.38 9.13
#